data_99f1af1964a2411bd8bed03c9eca2bc8
#
_entry.id   99f1af1964a2411bd8bed03c9eca2bc8
#
_cell.length_a   1.000
_cell.length_b   1.000
_cell.length_c   1.000
_cell.angle_alpha   90.00
_cell.angle_beta   90.00
_cell.angle_gamma   90.00
#
_symmetry.space_group_name_H-M   'P 1'
#
loop_
_entity.id
_entity.type
_entity.pdbx_description
1 polymer ?
#
loop_
_entity_poly.entity_id
_entity_poly.type
_entity_poly.pdbx_seq_one_letter_code
_entity_poly.pdbx_strand_id
1 'polypeptide(L)'
;MNHIIFQTCKKIFVKFSLFLQIFLFLTFNKISILNAQEGISQTTIYAEKMLLRNQMVQIEIANAMNDLYNFKFESATTQFLWFKDKYPSHPLPYFLLGLTEWWKIMPNGDETKYDKKFIAYMDSSVTFAYDLYKEDKNNAEATFFLSAAYAFKARLHAERGNWTRSLNNTRSALSYMRLSEKKKEEVINPELMFGEGLYNYYSVWLPENYPLVRPVMAFFKKGDKNKGLELIKKAANNAYYTRQEALYFLVRIYRYEEEKPSLALPIATSLYQDYPDNAYFHRLYSSLLFSTGQFYELEPVAKSIMDKIKLDYFGYEAISGRYASYYLGIIYQNRGQIAESENYYRQAIAFAEKLKTFDSYYYLSALRELGRFAHARKDYKSAKFYFNKLKKYGKKKNGTKEAKEKLKEYKRYKDD
;
A
#
# COMPACT_ATOMS: atom_id res chain seq x y z
N MET A 1 -19.16 -13.55 16.50
CA MET A 1 -19.83 -12.76 15.44
C MET A 1 -19.18 -11.39 15.26
N ASN A 2 -18.87 -10.66 16.32
CA ASN A 2 -18.31 -9.31 16.27
C ASN A 2 -16.88 -9.21 15.68
N HIS A 3 -16.01 -10.21 15.87
CA HIS A 3 -14.63 -10.17 15.35
C HIS A 3 -14.52 -10.44 13.83
N ILE A 4 -15.48 -11.17 13.27
CA ILE A 4 -15.56 -11.43 11.81
C ILE A 4 -16.12 -10.21 11.09
N ILE A 5 -17.12 -9.57 11.69
CA ILE A 5 -17.65 -8.30 11.22
C ILE A 5 -16.54 -7.24 11.29
N PHE A 6 -15.76 -7.20 12.37
CA PHE A 6 -14.66 -6.25 12.55
C PHE A 6 -13.50 -6.47 11.56
N GLN A 7 -13.10 -7.71 11.25
CA GLN A 7 -12.06 -7.97 10.25
C GLN A 7 -12.56 -7.85 8.80
N THR A 8 -13.82 -8.21 8.55
CA THR A 8 -14.47 -7.95 7.26
C THR A 8 -14.73 -6.45 7.11
N CYS A 9 -15.16 -5.78 8.15
CA CYS A 9 -15.18 -4.32 8.21
C CYS A 9 -13.78 -3.71 8.07
N LYS A 10 -12.73 -4.22 8.72
CA LYS A 10 -11.35 -3.73 8.56
C LYS A 10 -10.83 -3.93 7.13
N LYS A 11 -11.17 -5.02 6.45
CA LYS A 11 -10.86 -5.24 5.01
C LYS A 11 -11.73 -4.39 4.08
N ILE A 12 -13.01 -4.24 4.39
CA ILE A 12 -13.93 -3.35 3.69
C ILE A 12 -13.54 -1.90 3.99
N PHE A 13 -13.19 -1.59 5.22
CA PHE A 13 -12.82 -0.25 5.65
C PHE A 13 -11.40 0.17 5.27
N VAL A 14 -10.43 -0.70 5.11
CA VAL A 14 -9.12 -0.35 4.51
C VAL A 14 -9.31 -0.03 3.02
N LYS A 15 -10.17 -0.75 2.33
CA LYS A 15 -10.62 -0.39 0.97
C LYS A 15 -11.53 0.87 0.99
N PHE A 16 -12.38 1.03 1.99
CA PHE A 16 -13.25 2.17 2.24
C PHE A 16 -12.49 3.40 2.74
N SER A 17 -11.41 3.23 3.49
CA SER A 17 -10.51 4.27 3.96
C SER A 17 -9.79 4.97 2.82
N LEU A 18 -9.41 4.25 1.79
CA LEU A 18 -8.90 4.87 0.56
C LEU A 18 -9.93 5.82 -0.07
N PHE A 19 -11.19 5.65 0.27
CA PHE A 19 -12.31 6.34 -0.37
C PHE A 19 -13.21 7.20 0.55
N LEU A 20 -13.27 6.94 1.84
CA LEU A 20 -13.89 7.90 2.78
C LEU A 20 -13.11 9.23 2.77
N GLN A 21 -11.96 9.23 2.10
CA GLN A 21 -11.20 10.39 1.68
C GLN A 21 -11.96 11.31 0.70
N ILE A 22 -13.07 10.87 0.15
CA ILE A 22 -13.80 11.61 -0.92
C ILE A 22 -15.09 12.27 -0.41
N PHE A 23 -15.47 12.12 0.87
CA PHE A 23 -16.79 12.51 1.36
C PHE A 23 -16.89 13.87 2.06
N LEU A 24 -17.76 14.69 1.62
CA LEU A 24 -18.24 15.98 2.12
C LEU A 24 -17.48 17.23 1.65
N PHE A 25 -17.92 17.78 0.53
CA PHE A 25 -18.03 19.24 0.38
C PHE A 25 -19.04 19.63 -0.69
N LEU A 26 -20.16 20.15 -0.26
CA LEU A 26 -20.92 21.19 -0.95
C LEU A 26 -21.34 22.19 0.11
N THR A 27 -20.81 23.39 0.07
CA THR A 27 -21.52 24.67 0.17
C THR A 27 -20.56 25.86 0.34
N PHE A 28 -20.92 26.93 -0.38
CA PHE A 28 -20.58 28.34 -0.28
C PHE A 28 -19.24 28.84 -0.81
N ASN A 29 -19.30 29.38 -1.95
CA ASN A 29 -19.50 30.75 -2.51
C ASN A 29 -18.44 31.81 -2.20
N LYS A 30 -17.88 32.28 -3.35
CA LYS A 30 -17.64 33.66 -3.84
C LYS A 30 -16.65 34.60 -3.16
N ILE A 31 -15.86 35.15 -4.02
CA ILE A 31 -15.44 36.60 -4.26
C ILE A 31 -13.93 36.68 -4.33
N SER A 32 -13.31 37.22 -5.23
CA SER A 32 -13.23 38.19 -6.26
C SER A 32 -11.78 38.58 -6.53
N ILE A 33 -11.53 38.87 -7.74
CA ILE A 33 -10.38 39.35 -8.48
C ILE A 33 -9.80 40.65 -7.88
N LEU A 34 -8.47 40.83 -7.93
CA LEU A 34 -7.84 42.01 -8.55
C LEU A 34 -6.29 42.01 -8.57
N ASN A 35 -5.80 42.16 -9.77
CA ASN A 35 -4.68 42.91 -10.31
C ASN A 35 -3.22 42.51 -10.11
N ALA A 36 -2.62 42.39 -11.29
CA ALA A 36 -1.21 42.28 -11.61
C ALA A 36 -0.49 43.65 -11.52
N GLN A 37 0.76 43.60 -11.09
CA GLN A 37 1.92 44.25 -11.73
C GLN A 37 3.13 44.23 -10.79
N GLU A 38 4.20 43.63 -11.22
CA GLU A 38 5.56 44.18 -11.24
C GLU A 38 6.57 43.10 -11.57
N GLY A 39 7.40 43.36 -12.56
CA GLY A 39 8.19 42.36 -13.25
C GLY A 39 9.68 42.31 -12.84
N ILE A 40 10.31 41.32 -13.30
CA ILE A 40 11.78 41.04 -13.49
C ILE A 40 12.59 40.63 -12.25
N SER A 41 12.38 41.15 -11.06
CA SER A 41 12.97 40.60 -9.83
C SER A 41 12.23 39.36 -9.29
N GLN A 42 11.01 39.16 -9.77
CA GLN A 42 10.14 38.04 -9.35
C GLN A 42 10.51 36.68 -9.98
N THR A 43 11.19 36.66 -11.13
CA THR A 43 11.45 35.39 -11.84
C THR A 43 12.46 34.51 -11.09
N THR A 44 13.49 35.10 -10.49
CA THR A 44 14.48 34.34 -9.69
C THR A 44 13.90 33.89 -8.34
N ILE A 45 13.13 34.76 -7.69
CA ILE A 45 12.40 34.45 -6.44
C ILE A 45 11.30 33.41 -6.69
N TYR A 46 10.64 33.47 -7.87
CA TYR A 46 9.64 32.50 -8.28
C TYR A 46 10.25 31.12 -8.54
N ALA A 47 11.43 31.04 -9.15
CA ALA A 47 12.12 29.78 -9.41
C ALA A 47 12.57 29.07 -8.11
N GLU A 48 12.92 29.82 -7.07
CA GLU A 48 13.23 29.26 -5.74
C GLU A 48 11.96 28.76 -4.99
N LYS A 49 10.79 29.26 -5.36
CA LYS A 49 9.49 28.85 -4.78
C LYS A 49 8.80 27.68 -5.48
N MET A 50 9.34 27.21 -6.62
CA MET A 50 8.74 26.15 -7.45
C MET A 50 9.71 24.97 -7.63
N LEU A 51 9.92 24.18 -6.56
CA LEU A 51 10.93 23.11 -6.55
C LEU A 51 10.49 21.85 -7.29
N LEU A 52 9.19 21.53 -7.34
CA LEU A 52 8.69 20.36 -8.08
C LEU A 52 9.02 20.42 -9.58
N ARG A 53 9.05 21.64 -10.13
CA ARG A 53 9.32 21.91 -11.54
C ARG A 53 10.80 22.02 -11.88
N ASN A 54 11.64 22.15 -10.85
CA ASN A 54 13.06 22.39 -11.02
C ASN A 54 13.79 21.08 -11.30
N GLN A 55 14.23 20.91 -12.55
CA GLN A 55 14.98 19.71 -12.97
C GLN A 55 16.29 19.53 -12.20
N MET A 56 16.97 20.62 -11.84
CA MET A 56 18.19 20.54 -11.03
C MET A 56 17.90 19.99 -9.65
N VAL A 57 16.78 20.38 -9.04
CA VAL A 57 16.32 19.81 -7.76
C VAL A 57 15.98 18.32 -7.90
N GLN A 58 15.31 17.92 -9.00
CA GLN A 58 15.00 16.52 -9.25
C GLN A 58 16.29 15.68 -9.39
N ILE A 59 17.29 16.18 -10.09
CA ILE A 59 18.61 15.53 -10.22
C ILE A 59 19.29 15.44 -8.87
N GLU A 60 19.27 16.52 -8.08
CA GLU A 60 19.90 16.63 -6.77
C GLU A 60 19.38 15.59 -5.77
N ILE A 61 18.07 15.32 -5.78
CA ILE A 61 17.44 14.37 -4.86
C ILE A 61 17.24 12.97 -5.46
N ALA A 62 17.69 12.72 -6.71
CA ALA A 62 17.44 11.45 -7.39
C ALA A 62 17.98 10.24 -6.60
N ASN A 63 19.18 10.37 -6.04
CA ASN A 63 19.78 9.31 -5.22
C ASN A 63 18.98 9.09 -3.93
N ALA A 64 18.54 10.16 -3.28
CA ALA A 64 17.71 10.07 -2.07
C ALA A 64 16.36 9.40 -2.33
N MET A 65 15.74 9.69 -3.48
CA MET A 65 14.50 9.03 -3.92
C MET A 65 14.72 7.54 -4.20
N ASN A 66 15.82 7.19 -4.87
CA ASN A 66 16.18 5.80 -5.11
C ASN A 66 16.45 5.04 -3.80
N ASP A 67 17.19 5.63 -2.88
CA ASP A 67 17.48 5.07 -1.56
C ASP A 67 16.20 4.89 -0.72
N LEU A 68 15.28 5.85 -0.79
CA LEU A 68 13.98 5.77 -0.12
C LEU A 68 13.20 4.51 -0.56
N TYR A 69 13.05 4.31 -1.88
CA TYR A 69 12.30 3.18 -2.40
C TYR A 69 13.05 1.85 -2.29
N ASN A 70 14.38 1.88 -2.16
CA ASN A 70 15.21 0.70 -1.84
C ASN A 70 15.33 0.43 -0.33
N PHE A 71 14.58 1.14 0.51
CA PHE A 71 14.59 0.98 1.97
C PHE A 71 15.94 1.29 2.65
N LYS A 72 16.83 2.02 1.98
CA LYS A 72 18.04 2.60 2.54
C LYS A 72 17.71 3.90 3.29
N PHE A 73 16.81 3.78 4.27
CA PHE A 73 16.16 4.92 4.92
C PHE A 73 17.13 5.87 5.63
N GLU A 74 18.24 5.39 6.15
CA GLU A 74 19.25 6.23 6.80
C GLU A 74 19.88 7.18 5.77
N SER A 75 20.35 6.63 4.65
CA SER A 75 20.90 7.40 3.53
C SER A 75 19.91 8.41 2.98
N ALA A 76 18.69 7.96 2.67
CA ALA A 76 17.63 8.83 2.15
C ALA A 76 17.30 9.97 3.14
N THR A 77 17.17 9.65 4.44
CA THR A 77 16.87 10.65 5.48
C THR A 77 17.96 11.70 5.60
N THR A 78 19.23 11.29 5.59
CA THR A 78 20.38 12.22 5.67
C THR A 78 20.36 13.20 4.49
N GLN A 79 20.14 12.72 3.28
CA GLN A 79 20.06 13.56 2.08
C GLN A 79 18.82 14.50 2.12
N PHE A 80 17.65 14.01 2.58
CA PHE A 80 16.46 14.86 2.71
C PHE A 80 16.58 15.89 3.85
N LEU A 81 17.31 15.60 4.93
CA LEU A 81 17.60 16.58 5.97
C LEU A 81 18.51 17.69 5.44
N TRP A 82 19.55 17.34 4.70
CA TRP A 82 20.39 18.34 4.02
C TRP A 82 19.54 19.19 3.04
N PHE A 83 18.66 18.57 2.28
CA PHE A 83 17.74 19.25 1.37
C PHE A 83 16.77 20.17 2.13
N LYS A 84 16.31 19.77 3.31
CA LYS A 84 15.47 20.59 4.20
C LYS A 84 16.26 21.83 4.69
N ASP A 85 17.53 21.66 5.04
CA ASP A 85 18.35 22.78 5.50
C ASP A 85 18.63 23.78 4.37
N LYS A 86 18.69 23.33 3.13
CA LYS A 86 18.80 24.17 1.92
C LYS A 86 17.49 24.92 1.59
N TYR A 87 16.34 24.29 1.82
CA TYR A 87 15.00 24.83 1.52
C TYR A 87 14.06 24.76 2.75
N PRO A 88 14.39 25.46 3.85
CA PRO A 88 13.74 25.26 5.14
C PRO A 88 12.27 25.71 5.16
N SER A 89 11.87 26.63 4.28
CA SER A 89 10.51 27.17 4.21
C SER A 89 9.68 26.57 3.06
N HIS A 90 10.19 25.52 2.38
CA HIS A 90 9.47 24.88 1.29
C HIS A 90 8.82 23.57 1.71
N PRO A 91 7.58 23.22 1.26
CA PRO A 91 6.90 21.98 1.67
C PRO A 91 7.57 20.68 1.22
N LEU A 92 8.27 20.68 0.08
CA LEU A 92 8.84 19.47 -0.53
C LEU A 92 9.77 18.67 0.39
N PRO A 93 10.79 19.24 1.06
CA PRO A 93 11.66 18.46 1.94
C PRO A 93 10.91 17.75 3.07
N TYR A 94 9.94 18.42 3.65
CA TYR A 94 9.12 17.85 4.72
C TYR A 94 8.20 16.75 4.20
N PHE A 95 7.66 16.92 3.01
CA PHE A 95 6.86 15.90 2.34
C PHE A 95 7.69 14.63 2.08
N LEU A 96 8.92 14.76 1.59
CA LEU A 96 9.83 13.64 1.33
C LEU A 96 10.27 12.93 2.62
N LEU A 97 10.55 13.68 3.70
CA LEU A 97 10.80 13.11 5.02
C LEU A 97 9.57 12.37 5.55
N GLY A 98 8.37 12.91 5.35
CA GLY A 98 7.12 12.23 5.68
C GLY A 98 6.91 10.98 4.83
N LEU A 99 7.19 11.02 3.54
CA LEU A 99 7.13 9.86 2.65
C LEU A 99 8.11 8.75 3.10
N THR A 100 9.28 9.12 3.63
CA THR A 100 10.24 8.18 4.21
C THR A 100 9.63 7.43 5.41
N GLU A 101 8.98 8.12 6.33
CA GLU A 101 8.31 7.47 7.46
C GLU A 101 7.09 6.64 7.00
N TRP A 102 6.38 7.07 5.95
CA TRP A 102 5.31 6.30 5.34
C TRP A 102 5.79 4.94 4.81
N TRP A 103 6.90 4.92 4.08
CA TRP A 103 7.45 3.69 3.52
C TRP A 103 8.04 2.76 4.59
N LYS A 104 8.37 3.25 5.79
CA LYS A 104 8.69 2.41 6.95
C LYS A 104 7.44 1.71 7.52
N ILE A 105 6.24 2.30 7.38
CA ILE A 105 4.96 1.70 7.79
C ILE A 105 4.49 0.63 6.78
N MET A 106 4.76 0.82 5.50
CA MET A 106 4.19 0.00 4.41
C MET A 106 4.44 -1.52 4.53
N PRO A 107 5.62 -2.02 4.96
CA PRO A 107 5.85 -3.47 5.11
C PRO A 107 4.95 -4.12 6.15
N ASN A 108 4.61 -3.39 7.21
CA ASN A 108 3.75 -3.86 8.29
C ASN A 108 2.79 -2.73 8.73
N GLY A 109 1.60 -2.72 8.16
CA GLY A 109 0.59 -1.70 8.45
C GLY A 109 0.11 -1.65 9.91
N ASP A 110 0.40 -2.66 10.74
CA ASP A 110 0.07 -2.64 12.18
C ASP A 110 1.15 -1.95 13.03
N GLU A 111 2.32 -1.64 12.45
CA GLU A 111 3.41 -0.90 13.11
C GLU A 111 3.06 0.57 13.27
N THR A 112 3.09 1.08 14.50
CA THR A 112 2.66 2.45 14.83
C THR A 112 3.81 3.38 15.25
N LYS A 113 5.03 2.85 15.42
CA LYS A 113 6.17 3.64 15.94
C LYS A 113 6.58 4.81 15.04
N TYR A 114 6.25 4.74 13.76
CA TYR A 114 6.58 5.78 12.77
C TYR A 114 5.47 6.84 12.62
N ASP A 115 4.26 6.59 13.14
CA ASP A 115 3.08 7.44 12.94
C ASP A 115 3.29 8.89 13.39
N LYS A 116 3.85 9.08 14.60
CA LYS A 116 4.05 10.41 15.16
C LYS A 116 4.98 11.27 14.29
N LYS A 117 6.08 10.66 13.82
CA LYS A 117 7.08 11.35 13.00
C LYS A 117 6.53 11.64 11.60
N PHE A 118 5.82 10.67 11.02
CA PHE A 118 5.10 10.85 9.76
C PHE A 118 4.12 12.03 9.82
N ILE A 119 3.24 12.07 10.84
CA ILE A 119 2.26 13.16 10.99
C ILE A 119 2.97 14.51 11.16
N ALA A 120 4.03 14.57 11.97
CA ALA A 120 4.77 15.82 12.19
C ALA A 120 5.36 16.38 10.88
N TYR A 121 5.96 15.53 10.04
CA TYR A 121 6.50 15.97 8.75
C TYR A 121 5.40 16.38 7.77
N MET A 122 4.28 15.65 7.72
CA MET A 122 3.15 16.03 6.89
C MET A 122 2.49 17.34 7.37
N ASP A 123 2.42 17.59 8.68
CA ASP A 123 1.94 18.85 9.25
C ASP A 123 2.87 20.03 8.87
N SER A 124 4.19 19.83 8.94
CA SER A 124 5.15 20.84 8.48
C SER A 124 4.98 21.13 6.98
N SER A 125 4.83 20.08 6.15
CA SER A 125 4.57 20.25 4.73
C SER A 125 3.27 21.04 4.47
N VAL A 126 2.21 20.76 5.22
CA VAL A 126 0.95 21.52 5.14
C VAL A 126 1.16 22.98 5.51
N THR A 127 1.90 23.26 6.58
CA THR A 127 2.17 24.63 7.06
C THR A 127 2.86 25.45 5.98
N PHE A 128 4.00 24.98 5.47
CA PHE A 128 4.76 25.71 4.44
C PHE A 128 4.01 25.78 3.11
N ALA A 129 3.28 24.74 2.72
CA ALA A 129 2.44 24.80 1.53
C ALA A 129 1.29 25.81 1.68
N TYR A 130 0.74 25.96 2.89
CA TYR A 130 -0.29 26.96 3.15
C TYR A 130 0.26 28.38 3.14
N ASP A 131 1.48 28.59 3.58
CA ASP A 131 2.13 29.89 3.49
C ASP A 131 2.39 30.28 2.04
N LEU A 132 2.92 29.38 1.19
CA LEU A 132 3.01 29.61 -0.25
C LEU A 132 1.64 29.89 -0.89
N TYR A 133 0.59 29.18 -0.45
CA TYR A 133 -0.78 29.40 -0.93
C TYR A 133 -1.35 30.76 -0.50
N LYS A 134 -0.99 31.27 0.69
CA LYS A 134 -1.39 32.62 1.13
C LYS A 134 -0.74 33.72 0.30
N GLU A 135 0.56 33.55 -0.01
CA GLU A 135 1.31 34.51 -0.82
C GLU A 135 0.77 34.55 -2.26
N ASP A 136 0.54 33.41 -2.87
CA ASP A 136 -0.06 33.29 -4.18
C ASP A 136 -1.12 32.19 -4.22
N LYS A 137 -2.38 32.60 -4.29
CA LYS A 137 -3.53 31.69 -4.42
C LYS A 137 -3.50 30.86 -5.71
N ASN A 138 -2.72 31.27 -6.70
CA ASN A 138 -2.55 30.56 -7.95
C ASN A 138 -1.35 29.61 -7.96
N ASN A 139 -0.57 29.52 -6.90
CA ASN A 139 0.55 28.61 -6.79
C ASN A 139 0.05 27.14 -6.85
N ALA A 140 0.33 26.47 -7.99
CA ALA A 140 -0.11 25.10 -8.23
C ALA A 140 0.65 24.11 -7.36
N GLU A 141 1.91 24.38 -7.05
CA GLU A 141 2.77 23.54 -6.18
C GLU A 141 2.26 23.56 -4.74
N ALA A 142 1.87 24.73 -4.24
CA ALA A 142 1.25 24.86 -2.92
C ALA A 142 -0.02 24.00 -2.81
N THR A 143 -0.91 24.08 -3.81
CA THR A 143 -2.14 23.28 -3.81
C THR A 143 -1.88 21.78 -3.99
N PHE A 144 -0.82 21.40 -4.72
CA PHE A 144 -0.37 20.00 -4.82
C PHE A 144 0.05 19.47 -3.46
N PHE A 145 0.98 20.13 -2.73
CA PHE A 145 1.44 19.66 -1.42
C PHE A 145 0.34 19.66 -0.37
N LEU A 146 -0.55 20.65 -0.36
CA LEU A 146 -1.72 20.65 0.51
C LEU A 146 -2.60 19.43 0.25
N SER A 147 -2.92 19.15 -1.03
CA SER A 147 -3.71 17.98 -1.40
C SER A 147 -3.02 16.68 -1.00
N ALA A 148 -1.77 16.50 -1.39
CA ALA A 148 -1.01 15.27 -1.17
C ALA A 148 -0.78 14.99 0.33
N ALA A 149 -0.31 15.97 1.11
CA ALA A 149 -0.05 15.79 2.52
C ALA A 149 -1.34 15.47 3.31
N TYR A 150 -2.45 16.15 3.02
CA TYR A 150 -3.74 15.81 3.62
C TYR A 150 -4.22 14.42 3.20
N ALA A 151 -4.01 13.99 1.96
CA ALA A 151 -4.38 12.65 1.49
C ALA A 151 -3.60 11.56 2.24
N PHE A 152 -2.29 11.72 2.42
CA PHE A 152 -1.45 10.79 3.19
C PHE A 152 -1.85 10.74 4.68
N LYS A 153 -2.12 11.89 5.32
CA LYS A 153 -2.64 11.94 6.70
C LYS A 153 -3.98 11.24 6.81
N ALA A 154 -4.89 11.49 5.86
CA ALA A 154 -6.18 10.82 5.82
C ALA A 154 -6.02 9.29 5.75
N ARG A 155 -5.11 8.80 4.92
CA ARG A 155 -4.82 7.38 4.77
C ARG A 155 -4.30 6.77 6.07
N LEU A 156 -3.31 7.39 6.74
CA LEU A 156 -2.83 6.90 8.01
C LEU A 156 -3.94 6.86 9.07
N HIS A 157 -4.71 7.93 9.22
CA HIS A 157 -5.81 7.96 10.18
C HIS A 157 -6.85 6.87 9.94
N ALA A 158 -7.12 6.56 8.69
CA ALA A 158 -8.00 5.47 8.34
C ALA A 158 -7.42 4.09 8.67
N GLU A 159 -6.14 3.84 8.39
CA GLU A 159 -5.43 2.61 8.80
C GLU A 159 -5.46 2.41 10.32
N ARG A 160 -5.50 3.51 11.09
CA ARG A 160 -5.60 3.52 12.57
C ARG A 160 -7.04 3.51 13.09
N GLY A 161 -8.06 3.48 12.22
CA GLY A 161 -9.47 3.53 12.62
C GLY A 161 -9.95 4.91 13.12
N ASN A 162 -9.17 5.96 12.92
CA ASN A 162 -9.49 7.33 13.32
C ASN A 162 -10.35 8.04 12.25
N TRP A 163 -11.58 7.56 12.08
CA TRP A 163 -12.47 7.92 10.97
C TRP A 163 -12.76 9.41 10.83
N THR A 164 -13.03 10.09 11.94
CA THR A 164 -13.30 11.53 11.94
C THR A 164 -12.10 12.33 11.41
N ARG A 165 -10.89 12.01 11.89
CA ARG A 165 -9.66 12.67 11.41
C ARG A 165 -9.39 12.33 9.95
N SER A 166 -9.57 11.08 9.56
CA SER A 166 -9.46 10.64 8.17
C SER A 166 -10.39 11.45 7.28
N LEU A 167 -11.67 11.58 7.64
CA LEU A 167 -12.66 12.31 6.90
C LEU A 167 -12.31 13.80 6.75
N ASN A 168 -11.90 14.47 7.83
CA ASN A 168 -11.52 15.88 7.79
C ASN A 168 -10.32 16.13 6.88
N ASN A 169 -9.28 15.28 7.00
CA ASN A 169 -8.12 15.40 6.11
C ASN A 169 -8.49 15.13 4.63
N THR A 170 -9.39 14.17 4.39
CA THR A 170 -9.90 13.90 3.04
C THR A 170 -10.59 15.11 2.42
N ARG A 171 -11.45 15.79 3.19
CA ARG A 171 -12.12 17.02 2.73
C ARG A 171 -11.10 18.06 2.30
N SER A 172 -10.08 18.29 3.14
CA SER A 172 -9.01 19.23 2.83
C SER A 172 -8.26 18.82 1.56
N ALA A 173 -7.87 17.55 1.44
CA ALA A 173 -7.17 17.03 0.25
C ALA A 173 -7.95 17.29 -1.04
N LEU A 174 -9.24 16.97 -1.06
CA LEU A 174 -10.10 17.15 -2.24
C LEU A 174 -10.35 18.63 -2.56
N SER A 175 -10.48 19.48 -1.55
CA SER A 175 -10.63 20.93 -1.76
C SER A 175 -9.43 21.48 -2.52
N TYR A 176 -8.21 21.17 -2.08
CA TYR A 176 -6.99 21.63 -2.73
C TYR A 176 -6.73 20.96 -4.09
N MET A 177 -7.07 19.70 -4.27
CA MET A 177 -7.00 19.02 -5.56
C MET A 177 -7.85 19.71 -6.62
N ARG A 178 -9.10 20.08 -6.29
CA ARG A 178 -9.97 20.81 -7.21
C ARG A 178 -9.45 22.19 -7.57
N LEU A 179 -8.76 22.85 -6.64
CA LEU A 179 -8.10 24.12 -6.92
C LEU A 179 -6.92 23.94 -7.87
N SER A 180 -6.17 22.85 -7.76
CA SER A 180 -5.06 22.52 -8.67
C SER A 180 -5.55 22.20 -10.08
N GLU A 181 -6.64 21.42 -10.23
CA GLU A 181 -7.23 21.08 -11.54
C GLU A 181 -7.62 22.32 -12.36
N LYS A 182 -8.03 23.40 -11.70
CA LYS A 182 -8.42 24.66 -12.37
C LYS A 182 -7.25 25.45 -12.93
N LYS A 183 -6.03 25.20 -12.43
CA LYS A 183 -4.85 26.01 -12.73
C LYS A 183 -4.08 25.57 -13.97
N LYS A 184 -4.38 24.40 -14.56
CA LYS A 184 -3.88 23.85 -15.84
C LYS A 184 -2.40 24.11 -16.15
N GLU A 185 -1.52 24.11 -15.15
CA GLU A 185 -0.08 24.23 -15.40
C GLU A 185 0.46 22.91 -15.95
N GLU A 186 0.94 22.91 -17.20
CA GLU A 186 1.36 21.72 -17.93
C GLU A 186 2.48 20.93 -17.24
N VAL A 187 3.36 21.59 -16.49
CA VAL A 187 4.54 20.95 -15.89
C VAL A 187 4.21 20.20 -14.60
N ILE A 188 3.20 20.62 -13.83
CA ILE A 188 2.74 19.90 -12.62
C ILE A 188 1.70 18.84 -12.97
N ASN A 189 1.17 18.87 -14.18
CA ASN A 189 0.10 18.00 -14.63
C ASN A 189 0.39 16.50 -14.42
N PRO A 190 1.59 15.94 -14.69
CA PRO A 190 1.87 14.52 -14.42
C PRO A 190 1.73 14.14 -12.94
N GLU A 191 2.16 15.01 -12.02
CA GLU A 191 2.05 14.76 -10.58
C GLU A 191 0.59 14.77 -10.11
N LEU A 192 -0.22 15.69 -10.65
CA LEU A 192 -1.65 15.81 -10.34
C LEU A 192 -2.48 14.68 -10.94
N MET A 193 -2.06 14.12 -12.09
CA MET A 193 -2.75 13.03 -12.77
C MET A 193 -2.93 11.80 -11.87
N PHE A 194 -2.01 11.55 -10.95
CA PHE A 194 -2.14 10.45 -10.01
C PHE A 194 -3.36 10.59 -9.09
N GLY A 195 -3.51 11.73 -8.44
CA GLY A 195 -4.65 12.02 -7.55
C GLY A 195 -5.98 12.05 -8.31
N GLU A 196 -6.02 12.75 -9.46
CA GLU A 196 -7.19 12.80 -10.34
C GLU A 196 -7.56 11.40 -10.85
N GLY A 197 -6.57 10.61 -11.21
CA GLY A 197 -6.76 9.23 -11.67
C GLY A 197 -7.37 8.34 -10.60
N LEU A 198 -6.87 8.41 -9.37
CA LEU A 198 -7.44 7.69 -8.24
C LEU A 198 -8.89 8.11 -7.97
N TYR A 199 -9.17 9.40 -8.01
CA TYR A 199 -10.54 9.91 -7.85
C TYR A 199 -11.47 9.36 -8.93
N ASN A 200 -11.12 9.53 -10.20
CA ASN A 200 -11.94 9.07 -11.32
C ASN A 200 -12.22 7.56 -11.23
N TYR A 201 -11.21 6.75 -10.89
CA TYR A 201 -11.35 5.30 -10.78
C TYR A 201 -12.25 4.90 -9.60
N TYR A 202 -11.88 5.32 -8.38
CA TYR A 202 -12.56 4.84 -7.18
C TYR A 202 -13.93 5.45 -6.95
N SER A 203 -14.23 6.64 -7.48
CA SER A 203 -15.57 7.23 -7.39
C SER A 203 -16.65 6.43 -8.14
N VAL A 204 -16.23 5.59 -9.09
CA VAL A 204 -17.09 4.63 -9.80
C VAL A 204 -17.01 3.24 -9.17
N TRP A 205 -15.79 2.71 -9.01
CA TRP A 205 -15.58 1.34 -8.58
C TRP A 205 -16.16 1.04 -7.20
N LEU A 206 -16.08 1.98 -6.25
CA LEU A 206 -16.54 1.73 -4.87
C LEU A 206 -18.05 1.59 -4.71
N PRO A 207 -18.89 2.49 -5.23
CA PRO A 207 -20.33 2.30 -5.13
C PRO A 207 -20.85 1.07 -5.92
N GLU A 208 -20.10 0.63 -6.95
CA GLU A 208 -20.39 -0.61 -7.65
C GLU A 208 -20.14 -1.84 -6.78
N ASN A 209 -19.03 -1.88 -6.06
CA ASN A 209 -18.61 -3.05 -5.29
C ASN A 209 -19.04 -3.02 -3.81
N TYR A 210 -19.40 -1.86 -3.27
CA TYR A 210 -19.83 -1.66 -1.88
C TYR A 210 -21.14 -0.85 -1.82
N PRO A 211 -22.32 -1.50 -1.93
CA PRO A 211 -23.61 -0.79 -1.95
C PRO A 211 -23.85 0.14 -0.76
N LEU A 212 -23.30 -0.17 0.41
CA LEU A 212 -23.43 0.66 1.63
C LEU A 212 -22.79 2.04 1.50
N VAL A 213 -21.90 2.27 0.54
CA VAL A 213 -21.29 3.59 0.32
C VAL A 213 -22.07 4.45 -0.69
N ARG A 214 -23.05 3.90 -1.39
CA ARG A 214 -23.83 4.60 -2.43
C ARG A 214 -24.47 5.90 -1.95
N PRO A 215 -25.16 5.93 -0.78
CA PRO A 215 -25.77 7.17 -0.30
C PRO A 215 -24.75 8.27 -0.11
N VAL A 216 -23.58 7.88 0.35
CA VAL A 216 -22.44 8.74 0.59
C VAL A 216 -21.88 9.24 -0.73
N MET A 217 -21.74 8.35 -1.71
CA MET A 217 -21.17 8.65 -3.03
C MET A 217 -22.08 9.52 -3.91
N ALA A 218 -23.38 9.55 -3.64
CA ALA A 218 -24.34 10.37 -4.38
C ALA A 218 -24.04 11.89 -4.29
N PHE A 219 -23.31 12.32 -3.25
CA PHE A 219 -22.90 13.72 -3.10
C PHE A 219 -21.62 14.09 -3.87
N PHE A 220 -20.99 13.12 -4.56
CA PHE A 220 -19.78 13.36 -5.33
C PHE A 220 -20.05 13.35 -6.82
N LYS A 221 -19.30 14.17 -7.55
CA LYS A 221 -19.32 14.07 -9.01
C LYS A 221 -18.82 12.68 -9.40
N LYS A 222 -19.60 11.95 -10.16
CA LYS A 222 -19.22 10.65 -10.69
C LYS A 222 -18.01 10.83 -11.62
N GLY A 223 -16.98 10.06 -11.40
CA GLY A 223 -15.80 10.00 -12.27
C GLY A 223 -16.02 9.06 -13.46
N ASP A 224 -14.91 8.76 -14.11
CA ASP A 224 -14.80 7.78 -15.19
C ASP A 224 -13.67 6.81 -14.89
N LYS A 225 -14.00 5.52 -14.76
CA LYS A 225 -13.07 4.45 -14.39
C LYS A 225 -11.94 4.28 -15.42
N ASN A 226 -12.27 4.37 -16.72
CA ASN A 226 -11.29 4.24 -17.79
C ASN A 226 -10.36 5.45 -17.83
N LYS A 227 -10.93 6.67 -17.75
CA LYS A 227 -10.14 7.90 -17.61
C LYS A 227 -9.24 7.82 -16.38
N GLY A 228 -9.75 7.31 -15.25
CA GLY A 228 -8.97 7.11 -14.02
C GLY A 228 -7.74 6.24 -14.24
N LEU A 229 -7.91 5.08 -14.86
CA LEU A 229 -6.79 4.18 -15.21
C LEU A 229 -5.80 4.84 -16.17
N GLU A 230 -6.30 5.58 -17.17
CA GLU A 230 -5.44 6.29 -18.13
C GLU A 230 -4.58 7.34 -17.43
N LEU A 231 -5.16 8.14 -16.55
CA LEU A 231 -4.45 9.17 -15.79
C LEU A 231 -3.40 8.56 -14.85
N ILE A 232 -3.71 7.46 -14.16
CA ILE A 232 -2.73 6.76 -13.30
C ILE A 232 -1.57 6.22 -14.16
N LYS A 233 -1.84 5.66 -15.35
CA LYS A 233 -0.79 5.22 -16.29
C LYS A 233 0.08 6.38 -16.77
N LYS A 234 -0.53 7.53 -17.10
CA LYS A 234 0.21 8.73 -17.48
C LYS A 234 1.10 9.22 -16.34
N ALA A 235 0.61 9.22 -15.09
CA ALA A 235 1.42 9.55 -13.93
C ALA A 235 2.58 8.55 -13.74
N ALA A 236 2.31 7.25 -13.87
CA ALA A 236 3.33 6.19 -13.77
C ALA A 236 4.46 6.34 -14.81
N ASN A 237 4.17 6.91 -15.99
CA ASN A 237 5.15 7.10 -17.05
C ASN A 237 5.88 8.46 -16.98
N ASN A 238 5.20 9.51 -16.56
CA ASN A 238 5.66 10.89 -16.76
C ASN A 238 5.91 11.68 -15.47
N ALA A 239 5.38 11.22 -14.31
CA ALA A 239 5.61 11.89 -13.04
C ALA A 239 7.00 11.52 -12.48
N TYR A 240 7.59 12.44 -11.73
CA TYR A 240 8.83 12.19 -11.01
C TYR A 240 8.57 11.72 -9.57
N TYR A 241 7.79 12.48 -8.82
CA TYR A 241 7.54 12.23 -7.39
C TYR A 241 6.44 11.19 -7.14
N THR A 242 5.38 11.18 -7.95
CA THR A 242 4.24 10.27 -7.74
C THR A 242 4.31 8.99 -8.59
N ARG A 243 5.38 8.81 -9.36
CA ARG A 243 5.56 7.67 -10.27
C ARG A 243 5.43 6.32 -9.56
N GLN A 244 6.16 6.12 -8.46
CA GLN A 244 6.20 4.84 -7.75
C GLN A 244 4.87 4.53 -7.08
N GLU A 245 4.21 5.54 -6.52
CA GLU A 245 2.85 5.41 -6.00
C GLU A 245 1.86 5.04 -7.12
N ALA A 246 1.98 5.66 -8.28
CA ALA A 246 1.12 5.35 -9.43
C ALA A 246 1.33 3.91 -9.91
N LEU A 247 2.58 3.45 -10.06
CA LEU A 247 2.91 2.06 -10.39
C LEU A 247 2.36 1.09 -9.34
N TYR A 248 2.57 1.38 -8.07
CA TYR A 248 2.04 0.59 -6.96
C TYR A 248 0.51 0.49 -7.00
N PHE A 249 -0.20 1.60 -7.24
CA PHE A 249 -1.66 1.59 -7.33
C PHE A 249 -2.16 0.85 -8.58
N LEU A 250 -1.47 0.94 -9.71
CA LEU A 250 -1.78 0.13 -10.90
C LEU A 250 -1.69 -1.37 -10.59
N VAL A 251 -0.63 -1.81 -9.91
CA VAL A 251 -0.51 -3.21 -9.48
C VAL A 251 -1.68 -3.61 -8.59
N ARG A 252 -2.05 -2.78 -7.62
CA ARG A 252 -3.19 -3.05 -6.75
C ARG A 252 -4.50 -3.15 -7.50
N ILE A 253 -4.79 -2.14 -8.34
CA ILE A 253 -6.02 -2.09 -9.14
C ILE A 253 -6.12 -3.33 -10.01
N TYR A 254 -5.10 -3.63 -10.81
CA TYR A 254 -5.14 -4.80 -11.69
C TYR A 254 -5.27 -6.11 -10.92
N ARG A 255 -4.62 -6.25 -9.79
CA ARG A 255 -4.63 -7.49 -9.03
C ARG A 255 -5.92 -7.73 -8.26
N TYR A 256 -6.43 -6.69 -7.55
CA TYR A 256 -7.49 -6.87 -6.55
C TYR A 256 -8.84 -6.30 -6.95
N GLU A 257 -8.86 -5.24 -7.74
CA GLU A 257 -10.08 -4.57 -8.17
C GLU A 257 -10.55 -5.06 -9.54
N GLU A 258 -9.61 -5.29 -10.47
CA GLU A 258 -9.91 -5.77 -11.83
C GLU A 258 -9.72 -7.28 -12.00
N GLU A 259 -9.10 -7.94 -11.01
CA GLU A 259 -8.80 -9.39 -11.04
C GLU A 259 -7.99 -9.81 -12.28
N LYS A 260 -7.07 -8.93 -12.73
CA LYS A 260 -6.19 -9.14 -13.90
C LYS A 260 -4.72 -9.24 -13.47
N PRO A 261 -4.30 -10.29 -12.74
CA PRO A 261 -2.94 -10.39 -12.23
C PRO A 261 -1.86 -10.41 -13.33
N SER A 262 -2.20 -10.85 -14.54
CA SER A 262 -1.31 -10.82 -15.71
C SER A 262 -0.92 -9.40 -16.14
N LEU A 263 -1.81 -8.41 -15.96
CA LEU A 263 -1.48 -7.00 -16.21
C LEU A 263 -0.71 -6.36 -15.05
N ALA A 264 -0.87 -6.87 -13.84
CA ALA A 264 -0.14 -6.39 -12.66
C ALA A 264 1.30 -6.88 -12.63
N LEU A 265 1.56 -8.10 -13.13
CA LEU A 265 2.86 -8.75 -13.01
C LEU A 265 4.02 -7.99 -13.66
N PRO A 266 3.95 -7.49 -14.90
CA PRO A 266 5.06 -6.72 -15.50
C PRO A 266 5.42 -5.47 -14.68
N ILE A 267 4.41 -4.78 -14.14
CA ILE A 267 4.61 -3.58 -13.32
C ILE A 267 5.30 -3.95 -11.99
N ALA A 268 4.85 -5.03 -11.34
CA ALA A 268 5.47 -5.49 -10.10
C ALA A 268 6.89 -6.04 -10.31
N THR A 269 7.17 -6.62 -11.49
CA THR A 269 8.51 -7.04 -11.91
C THR A 269 9.45 -5.84 -11.99
N SER A 270 9.04 -4.76 -12.68
CA SER A 270 9.83 -3.53 -12.75
C SER A 270 10.08 -2.93 -11.35
N LEU A 271 9.03 -2.79 -10.52
CA LEU A 271 9.19 -2.30 -9.16
C LEU A 271 10.18 -3.12 -8.31
N TYR A 272 10.17 -4.45 -8.46
CA TYR A 272 11.11 -5.33 -7.76
C TYR A 272 12.54 -5.21 -8.32
N GLN A 273 12.69 -5.11 -9.64
CA GLN A 273 14.00 -4.97 -10.29
C GLN A 273 14.65 -3.62 -9.97
N ASP A 274 13.86 -2.54 -9.97
CA ASP A 274 14.35 -1.19 -9.66
C ASP A 274 14.66 -1.04 -8.15
N TYR A 275 13.90 -1.74 -7.28
CA TYR A 275 13.99 -1.61 -5.82
C TYR A 275 14.06 -2.99 -5.12
N PRO A 276 15.17 -3.75 -5.33
CA PRO A 276 15.27 -5.14 -4.87
C PRO A 276 15.29 -5.31 -3.35
N ASP A 277 15.60 -4.26 -2.59
CA ASP A 277 15.60 -4.29 -1.12
C ASP A 277 14.27 -3.84 -0.49
N ASN A 278 13.30 -3.41 -1.33
CA ASN A 278 11.98 -3.07 -0.86
C ASN A 278 11.16 -4.33 -0.54
N ALA A 279 11.03 -4.64 0.74
CA ALA A 279 10.31 -5.82 1.22
C ALA A 279 8.84 -5.85 0.75
N TYR A 280 8.21 -4.69 0.57
CA TYR A 280 6.83 -4.61 0.10
C TYR A 280 6.71 -4.97 -1.38
N PHE A 281 7.56 -4.42 -2.24
CA PHE A 281 7.57 -4.73 -3.68
C PHE A 281 8.00 -6.18 -3.93
N HIS A 282 9.00 -6.67 -3.20
CA HIS A 282 9.44 -8.06 -3.28
C HIS A 282 8.30 -9.04 -2.94
N ARG A 283 7.58 -8.79 -1.85
CA ARG A 283 6.40 -9.57 -1.46
C ARG A 283 5.27 -9.47 -2.49
N LEU A 284 5.04 -8.28 -3.06
CA LEU A 284 4.02 -8.06 -4.07
C LEU A 284 4.32 -8.85 -5.35
N TYR A 285 5.57 -8.81 -5.82
CA TYR A 285 6.05 -9.57 -6.97
C TYR A 285 5.92 -11.08 -6.73
N SER A 286 6.45 -11.59 -5.61
CA SER A 286 6.36 -13.02 -5.28
C SER A 286 4.91 -13.51 -5.25
N SER A 287 4.00 -12.70 -4.75
CA SER A 287 2.60 -13.08 -4.66
C SER A 287 1.86 -13.02 -6.01
N LEU A 288 2.34 -12.23 -6.96
CA LEU A 288 1.85 -12.22 -8.35
C LEU A 288 2.37 -13.43 -9.11
N LEU A 289 3.65 -13.78 -8.99
CA LEU A 289 4.20 -15.02 -9.55
C LEU A 289 3.40 -16.24 -9.06
N PHE A 290 3.10 -16.29 -7.77
CA PHE A 290 2.26 -17.35 -7.20
C PHE A 290 0.86 -17.39 -7.83
N SER A 291 0.19 -16.23 -7.94
CA SER A 291 -1.18 -16.16 -8.46
C SER A 291 -1.29 -16.42 -9.97
N THR A 292 -0.18 -16.26 -10.72
CA THR A 292 -0.08 -16.55 -12.17
C THR A 292 0.53 -17.92 -12.45
N GLY A 293 0.86 -18.71 -11.42
CA GLY A 293 1.40 -20.07 -11.57
C GLY A 293 2.86 -20.15 -12.02
N GLN A 294 3.61 -19.05 -11.95
CA GLN A 294 5.01 -18.97 -12.37
C GLN A 294 5.93 -19.49 -11.25
N PHE A 295 5.87 -20.78 -10.96
CA PHE A 295 6.56 -21.39 -9.83
C PHE A 295 8.08 -21.50 -10.01
N TYR A 296 8.55 -21.56 -11.25
CA TYR A 296 9.98 -21.59 -11.55
C TYR A 296 10.66 -20.28 -11.16
N GLU A 297 10.06 -19.16 -11.55
CA GLU A 297 10.52 -17.81 -11.21
C GLU A 297 10.28 -17.49 -9.73
N LEU A 298 9.20 -18.02 -9.15
CA LEU A 298 8.84 -17.79 -7.76
C LEU A 298 9.84 -18.37 -6.77
N GLU A 299 10.45 -19.51 -7.07
CA GLU A 299 11.34 -20.20 -6.13
C GLU A 299 12.53 -19.34 -5.71
N PRO A 300 13.39 -18.84 -6.63
CA PRO A 300 14.51 -17.99 -6.25
C PRO A 300 14.06 -16.69 -5.54
N VAL A 301 12.93 -16.12 -5.95
CA VAL A 301 12.36 -14.94 -5.30
C VAL A 301 11.93 -15.22 -3.88
N ALA A 302 11.24 -16.33 -3.61
CA ALA A 302 10.83 -16.73 -2.27
C ALA A 302 12.04 -17.09 -1.37
N LYS A 303 13.06 -17.73 -1.90
CA LYS A 303 14.33 -18.00 -1.20
C LYS A 303 15.03 -16.71 -0.81
N SER A 304 15.14 -15.75 -1.74
CA SER A 304 15.72 -14.43 -1.47
C SER A 304 14.99 -13.69 -0.33
N ILE A 305 13.65 -13.79 -0.26
CA ILE A 305 12.89 -13.24 0.87
C ILE A 305 13.33 -13.91 2.19
N MET A 306 13.46 -15.25 2.20
CA MET A 306 13.87 -15.98 3.41
C MET A 306 15.30 -15.63 3.85
N ASP A 307 16.21 -15.42 2.90
CA ASP A 307 17.58 -15.02 3.18
C ASP A 307 17.67 -13.59 3.73
N LYS A 308 16.90 -12.67 3.17
CA LYS A 308 16.83 -11.28 3.69
C LYS A 308 16.20 -11.22 5.09
N ILE A 309 15.28 -12.13 5.45
CA ILE A 309 14.77 -12.29 6.83
C ILE A 309 15.91 -12.75 7.78
N LYS A 310 16.74 -13.73 7.37
CA LYS A 310 17.87 -14.20 8.17
C LYS A 310 18.93 -13.11 8.39
N LEU A 311 19.10 -12.23 7.40
CA LEU A 311 20.05 -11.11 7.43
C LEU A 311 19.46 -9.84 8.07
N ASP A 312 18.26 -9.92 8.63
CA ASP A 312 17.54 -8.83 9.31
C ASP A 312 17.39 -7.55 8.46
N TYR A 313 17.15 -7.72 7.15
CA TYR A 313 16.86 -6.58 6.27
C TYR A 313 15.55 -5.90 6.68
N PHE A 314 15.53 -4.57 6.61
CA PHE A 314 14.36 -3.80 6.99
C PHE A 314 13.08 -4.23 6.25
N GLY A 315 12.00 -4.46 7.00
CA GLY A 315 10.69 -4.85 6.45
C GLY A 315 10.57 -6.31 6.03
N TYR A 316 11.67 -7.08 6.09
CA TYR A 316 11.66 -8.53 5.90
C TYR A 316 11.39 -9.23 7.24
N GLU A 317 10.11 -9.32 7.58
CA GLU A 317 9.62 -9.81 8.86
C GLU A 317 8.68 -11.01 8.69
N ALA A 318 7.99 -11.37 9.77
CA ALA A 318 7.04 -12.47 9.80
C ALA A 318 5.96 -12.42 8.72
N ILE A 319 5.55 -11.21 8.27
CA ILE A 319 4.59 -11.07 7.17
C ILE A 319 5.21 -11.65 5.88
N SER A 320 6.41 -11.22 5.52
CA SER A 320 7.12 -11.71 4.32
C SER A 320 7.46 -13.19 4.44
N GLY A 321 7.91 -13.62 5.63
CA GLY A 321 8.25 -15.03 5.93
C GLY A 321 7.06 -15.97 5.75
N ARG A 322 5.88 -15.59 6.20
CA ARG A 322 4.66 -16.39 6.03
C ARG A 322 4.32 -16.64 4.56
N TYR A 323 4.47 -15.63 3.71
CA TYR A 323 4.23 -15.77 2.26
C TYR A 323 5.29 -16.67 1.61
N ALA A 324 6.56 -16.33 1.80
CA ALA A 324 7.67 -17.03 1.17
C ALA A 324 7.74 -18.52 1.58
N SER A 325 7.61 -18.81 2.88
CA SER A 325 7.61 -20.19 3.37
C SER A 325 6.43 -20.99 2.81
N TYR A 326 5.23 -20.41 2.74
CA TYR A 326 4.08 -21.08 2.15
C TYR A 326 4.30 -21.40 0.67
N TYR A 327 4.84 -20.47 -0.11
CA TYR A 327 5.12 -20.68 -1.52
C TYR A 327 6.17 -21.76 -1.75
N LEU A 328 7.26 -21.75 -0.98
CA LEU A 328 8.26 -22.82 -1.03
C LEU A 328 7.67 -24.17 -0.64
N GLY A 329 6.81 -24.22 0.38
CA GLY A 329 6.08 -25.42 0.76
C GLY A 329 5.31 -26.05 -0.41
N ILE A 330 4.58 -25.23 -1.18
CA ILE A 330 3.86 -25.71 -2.38
C ILE A 330 4.82 -26.15 -3.48
N ILE A 331 5.89 -25.39 -3.75
CA ILE A 331 6.86 -25.72 -4.80
C ILE A 331 7.49 -27.09 -4.53
N TYR A 332 7.96 -27.32 -3.30
CA TYR A 332 8.57 -28.59 -2.92
C TYR A 332 7.57 -29.75 -2.87
N GLN A 333 6.32 -29.49 -2.46
CA GLN A 333 5.22 -30.46 -2.53
C GLN A 333 4.97 -30.91 -3.97
N ASN A 334 4.89 -29.99 -4.91
CA ASN A 334 4.64 -30.28 -6.33
C ASN A 334 5.79 -31.11 -6.96
N ARG A 335 7.00 -31.03 -6.39
CA ARG A 335 8.15 -31.83 -6.81
C ARG A 335 8.25 -33.20 -6.08
N GLY A 336 7.33 -33.50 -5.18
CA GLY A 336 7.36 -34.70 -4.37
C GLY A 336 8.42 -34.69 -3.23
N GLN A 337 9.06 -33.54 -2.99
CA GLN A 337 10.03 -33.33 -1.93
C GLN A 337 9.31 -33.04 -0.61
N ILE A 338 8.72 -34.07 -0.01
CA ILE A 338 7.76 -33.92 1.11
C ILE A 338 8.44 -33.42 2.37
N ALA A 339 9.67 -33.84 2.67
CA ALA A 339 10.39 -33.40 3.87
C ALA A 339 10.67 -31.90 3.87
N GLU A 340 11.14 -31.36 2.74
CA GLU A 340 11.39 -29.94 2.54
C GLU A 340 10.08 -29.15 2.58
N SER A 341 9.03 -29.66 1.92
CA SER A 341 7.70 -29.06 1.94
C SER A 341 7.16 -28.94 3.37
N GLU A 342 7.26 -30.00 4.18
CA GLU A 342 6.85 -29.97 5.59
C GLU A 342 7.61 -28.91 6.39
N ASN A 343 8.93 -28.82 6.19
CA ASN A 343 9.74 -27.83 6.87
C ASN A 343 9.25 -26.40 6.56
N TYR A 344 9.01 -26.09 5.29
CA TYR A 344 8.52 -24.76 4.90
C TYR A 344 7.08 -24.49 5.37
N TYR A 345 6.17 -25.47 5.35
CA TYR A 345 4.84 -25.27 5.92
C TYR A 345 4.87 -25.03 7.43
N ARG A 346 5.77 -25.70 8.18
CA ARG A 346 5.98 -25.41 9.61
C ARG A 346 6.48 -24.00 9.85
N GLN A 347 7.40 -23.51 9.02
CA GLN A 347 7.86 -22.11 9.07
C GLN A 347 6.71 -21.13 8.77
N ALA A 348 5.87 -21.40 7.76
CA ALA A 348 4.71 -20.58 7.45
C ALA A 348 3.71 -20.50 8.64
N ILE A 349 3.51 -21.62 9.34
CA ILE A 349 2.72 -21.68 10.57
C ILE A 349 3.36 -20.83 11.67
N ALA A 350 4.66 -20.99 11.92
CA ALA A 350 5.37 -20.24 12.96
C ALA A 350 5.29 -18.72 12.72
N PHE A 351 5.51 -18.26 11.48
CA PHE A 351 5.34 -16.84 11.13
C PHE A 351 3.90 -16.36 11.32
N ALA A 352 2.90 -17.17 10.95
CA ALA A 352 1.49 -16.80 11.11
C ALA A 352 1.09 -16.74 12.60
N GLU A 353 1.64 -17.62 13.45
CA GLU A 353 1.43 -17.62 14.89
C GLU A 353 2.07 -16.40 15.55
N LYS A 354 3.30 -16.01 15.14
CA LYS A 354 3.94 -14.76 15.58
C LYS A 354 3.09 -13.53 15.27
N LEU A 355 2.41 -13.52 14.12
CA LEU A 355 1.51 -12.46 13.69
C LEU A 355 0.10 -12.58 14.28
N LYS A 356 -0.23 -13.65 15.01
CA LYS A 356 -1.58 -13.97 15.48
C LYS A 356 -2.63 -14.02 14.36
N THR A 357 -2.23 -14.41 13.14
CA THR A 357 -3.09 -14.45 11.93
C THR A 357 -3.63 -15.86 11.69
N PHE A 358 -4.28 -16.44 12.69
CA PHE A 358 -4.75 -17.83 12.71
C PHE A 358 -5.87 -18.15 11.72
N ASP A 359 -6.56 -17.16 11.18
CA ASP A 359 -7.63 -17.31 10.18
C ASP A 359 -7.15 -17.03 8.76
N SER A 360 -5.86 -16.78 8.56
CA SER A 360 -5.28 -16.50 7.24
C SER A 360 -5.27 -17.75 6.37
N TYR A 361 -5.44 -17.54 5.05
CA TYR A 361 -5.40 -18.61 4.05
C TYR A 361 -4.12 -19.45 4.16
N TYR A 362 -2.96 -18.80 4.30
CA TYR A 362 -1.65 -19.45 4.37
C TYR A 362 -1.49 -20.36 5.60
N TYR A 363 -1.96 -19.89 6.75
CA TYR A 363 -1.94 -20.68 7.99
C TYR A 363 -2.84 -21.91 7.90
N LEU A 364 -4.09 -21.71 7.47
CA LEU A 364 -5.08 -22.79 7.38
C LEU A 364 -4.68 -23.83 6.31
N SER A 365 -4.15 -23.37 5.18
CA SER A 365 -3.69 -24.26 4.12
C SER A 365 -2.44 -25.05 4.55
N ALA A 366 -1.47 -24.43 5.21
CA ALA A 366 -0.30 -25.12 5.73
C ALA A 366 -0.68 -26.19 6.76
N LEU A 367 -1.61 -25.90 7.67
CA LEU A 367 -2.15 -26.90 8.61
C LEU A 367 -2.81 -28.07 7.90
N ARG A 368 -3.58 -27.80 6.83
CA ARG A 368 -4.24 -28.84 6.03
C ARG A 368 -3.21 -29.77 5.39
N GLU A 369 -2.20 -29.22 4.73
CA GLU A 369 -1.20 -30.03 4.03
C GLU A 369 -0.35 -30.85 5.00
N LEU A 370 0.08 -30.27 6.13
CA LEU A 370 0.78 -31.05 7.17
C LEU A 370 -0.10 -32.15 7.77
N GLY A 371 -1.39 -31.89 7.95
CA GLY A 371 -2.35 -32.93 8.38
C GLY A 371 -2.48 -34.06 7.36
N ARG A 372 -2.51 -33.73 6.05
CA ARG A 372 -2.53 -34.74 4.97
C ARG A 372 -1.25 -35.55 4.90
N PHE A 373 -0.08 -34.92 5.01
CA PHE A 373 1.20 -35.65 5.02
C PHE A 373 1.31 -36.58 6.20
N ALA A 374 0.95 -36.13 7.40
CA ALA A 374 0.95 -37.00 8.59
C ALA A 374 -0.04 -38.18 8.45
N HIS A 375 -1.24 -37.93 7.88
CA HIS A 375 -2.21 -38.98 7.61
C HIS A 375 -1.67 -40.01 6.62
N ALA A 376 -1.06 -39.56 5.51
CA ALA A 376 -0.52 -40.46 4.48
C ALA A 376 0.55 -41.43 5.01
N ARG A 377 1.40 -41.01 5.95
CA ARG A 377 2.38 -41.88 6.61
C ARG A 377 1.85 -42.59 7.87
N LYS A 378 0.53 -42.51 8.13
CA LYS A 378 -0.15 -43.14 9.27
C LYS A 378 0.25 -42.55 10.65
N ASP A 379 0.85 -41.36 10.69
CA ASP A 379 1.08 -40.60 11.94
C ASP A 379 -0.20 -39.90 12.36
N TYR A 380 -1.14 -40.68 12.88
CA TYR A 380 -2.46 -40.17 13.25
C TYR A 380 -2.40 -39.20 14.42
N LYS A 381 -1.37 -39.25 15.25
CA LYS A 381 -1.16 -38.29 16.35
C LYS A 381 -0.90 -36.90 15.81
N SER A 382 0.04 -36.74 14.91
CA SER A 382 0.37 -35.48 14.26
C SER A 382 -0.78 -35.01 13.34
N ALA A 383 -1.40 -35.91 12.59
CA ALA A 383 -2.55 -35.60 11.75
C ALA A 383 -3.70 -35.00 12.58
N LYS A 384 -4.03 -35.64 13.72
CA LYS A 384 -5.05 -35.17 14.67
C LYS A 384 -4.73 -33.78 15.25
N PHE A 385 -3.46 -33.52 15.55
CA PHE A 385 -3.01 -32.21 16.01
C PHE A 385 -3.27 -31.11 14.97
N TYR A 386 -2.84 -31.30 13.73
CA TYR A 386 -3.04 -30.31 12.67
C TYR A 386 -4.51 -30.10 12.30
N PHE A 387 -5.28 -31.17 12.16
CA PHE A 387 -6.71 -31.06 11.84
C PHE A 387 -7.53 -30.45 12.98
N ASN A 388 -7.16 -30.63 14.25
CA ASN A 388 -7.80 -29.94 15.37
C ASN A 388 -7.52 -28.42 15.32
N LYS A 389 -6.28 -28.01 15.05
CA LYS A 389 -5.94 -26.59 14.84
C LYS A 389 -6.73 -26.01 13.65
N LEU A 390 -6.79 -26.73 12.52
CA LEU A 390 -7.54 -26.31 11.34
C LEU A 390 -9.05 -26.17 11.66
N LYS A 391 -9.64 -27.11 12.37
CA LYS A 391 -11.03 -27.05 12.83
C LYS A 391 -11.28 -25.85 13.76
N LYS A 392 -10.36 -25.61 14.69
CA LYS A 392 -10.45 -24.51 15.67
C LYS A 392 -10.46 -23.14 15.00
N TYR A 393 -9.52 -22.91 14.08
CA TYR A 393 -9.29 -21.58 13.52
C TYR A 393 -9.98 -21.37 12.15
N GLY A 394 -10.22 -22.42 11.39
CA GLY A 394 -10.80 -22.34 10.04
C GLY A 394 -12.28 -21.98 9.98
N LYS A 395 -13.02 -22.16 11.09
CA LYS A 395 -14.47 -21.89 11.26
C LYS A 395 -15.32 -22.31 10.05
N LYS A 396 -15.73 -22.11 9.12
CA LYS A 396 -16.41 -22.63 7.91
C LYS A 396 -15.57 -22.44 6.63
N LYS A 397 -14.28 -22.10 6.77
CA LYS A 397 -13.41 -21.85 5.61
C LYS A 397 -12.74 -23.14 5.12
N ASN A 398 -12.03 -23.03 3.99
CA ASN A 398 -11.34 -24.13 3.27
C ASN A 398 -10.68 -25.18 4.19
N GLY A 399 -10.95 -26.46 3.90
CA GLY A 399 -10.35 -27.58 4.60
C GLY A 399 -11.01 -27.97 5.93
N THR A 400 -11.92 -27.14 6.49
CA THR A 400 -12.57 -27.45 7.77
C THR A 400 -13.52 -28.65 7.68
N LYS A 401 -14.13 -28.88 6.52
CA LYS A 401 -14.98 -30.05 6.28
C LYS A 401 -14.14 -31.32 6.29
N GLU A 402 -13.05 -31.34 5.52
CA GLU A 402 -12.07 -32.43 5.48
C GLU A 402 -11.52 -32.73 6.89
N ALA A 403 -11.10 -31.70 7.63
CA ALA A 403 -10.60 -31.86 9.00
C ALA A 403 -11.65 -32.52 9.93
N LYS A 404 -12.92 -32.16 9.80
CA LYS A 404 -14.00 -32.78 10.59
C LYS A 404 -14.22 -34.26 10.22
N GLU A 405 -14.16 -34.58 8.94
CA GLU A 405 -14.31 -35.94 8.41
C GLU A 405 -13.16 -36.82 8.91
N LYS A 406 -11.91 -36.36 8.76
CA LYS A 406 -10.73 -37.10 9.25
C LYS A 406 -10.73 -37.28 10.77
N LEU A 407 -11.12 -36.27 11.53
CA LEU A 407 -11.22 -36.37 12.99
C LEU A 407 -12.34 -37.33 13.44
N LYS A 408 -13.42 -37.53 12.66
CA LYS A 408 -14.42 -38.56 12.92
C LYS A 408 -13.89 -39.97 12.61
N GLU A 409 -13.14 -40.10 11.50
CA GLU A 409 -12.45 -41.33 11.14
C GLU A 409 -11.53 -41.79 12.27
N TYR A 410 -10.67 -40.90 12.80
CA TYR A 410 -9.75 -41.22 13.90
C TYR A 410 -10.38 -41.58 15.25
N LYS A 411 -11.66 -41.23 15.46
CA LYS A 411 -12.40 -41.68 16.66
C LYS A 411 -12.80 -43.16 16.54
N ARG A 412 -13.15 -43.61 15.34
CA ARG A 412 -13.53 -44.99 15.09
C ARG A 412 -12.38 -45.98 15.31
N TYR A 413 -11.14 -45.55 14.96
CA TYR A 413 -9.94 -46.37 15.22
C TYR A 413 -9.48 -46.39 16.70
N LYS A 414 -10.14 -45.72 17.61
CA LYS A 414 -9.86 -45.79 19.06
C LYS A 414 -10.74 -46.79 19.79
N ASP A 415 -11.80 -47.20 19.14
CA ASP A 415 -12.82 -48.12 19.68
C ASP A 415 -12.61 -49.54 19.15
N ASP A 416 -11.62 -49.76 18.28
CA ASP A 416 -11.05 -51.06 17.86
C ASP A 416 -9.65 -51.24 18.46
#